data_2060c8ec203a9a5bc4b06c31810c8037
#
_entry.id   2060c8ec203a9a5bc4b06c31810c8037
#
_cell.length_a   1.000
_cell.length_b   1.000
_cell.length_c   1.000
_cell.angle_alpha   90.00
_cell.angle_beta   90.00
_cell.angle_gamma   90.00
#
_symmetry.space_group_name_H-M   'P 1'
#
loop_
_entity.id
_entity.type
_entity.pdbx_description
1 polymer ?
#
loop_
_entity_poly.entity_id
_entity_poly.type
_entity_poly.pdbx_seq_one_letter_code
_entity_poly.pdbx_strand_id
1 'polypeptide(L)'
;RAEQSRAEQSRALIKLLQYVFGYVRISLGDIGSICMCKRILKSQTNTVSGVPFYKIGTFGKEADAYISQETFNEYRSKYNFPKKGDVLISAAGTIGRTVIYDGKPAYFQDSNIVWIDNDESIVLNSYLRYCYELKPWKASEGGTIPRLYNDNIAKAVIAVPSIEEQKRIVSILDRFDVICNDLTSGLPAEIEARQKQYEYYRDK
;
A
#
# COMPACT_ATOMS: atom_id res chain seq x y z
N ARG A 1 -4.35 -31.02 3.38
CA ARG A 1 -5.12 -31.40 2.17
C ARG A 1 -6.52 -30.75 2.15
N ALA A 2 -7.29 -30.79 3.26
CA ALA A 2 -8.64 -30.20 3.31
C ALA A 2 -8.66 -28.67 3.13
N GLU A 3 -7.71 -27.97 3.75
CA GLU A 3 -7.58 -26.49 3.62
C GLU A 3 -7.16 -26.08 2.21
N GLN A 4 -6.23 -26.79 1.57
CA GLN A 4 -5.84 -26.55 0.20
C GLN A 4 -7.01 -26.74 -0.77
N SER A 5 -7.79 -27.82 -0.62
CA SER A 5 -8.98 -28.07 -1.44
C SER A 5 -10.02 -26.96 -1.28
N ARG A 6 -10.23 -26.45 -0.04
CA ARG A 6 -11.17 -25.35 0.24
C ARG A 6 -10.73 -24.04 -0.39
N ALA A 7 -9.42 -23.73 -0.31
CA ALA A 7 -8.85 -22.54 -0.96
C ALA A 7 -8.98 -22.59 -2.49
N GLU A 8 -8.72 -23.75 -3.11
CA GLU A 8 -8.89 -23.95 -4.56
C GLU A 8 -10.35 -23.80 -5.00
N GLN A 9 -11.30 -24.34 -4.24
CA GLN A 9 -12.72 -24.17 -4.51
C GLN A 9 -13.16 -22.71 -4.40
N SER A 10 -12.70 -21.99 -3.38
CA SER A 10 -12.98 -20.56 -3.22
C SER A 10 -12.44 -19.73 -4.40
N ARG A 11 -11.22 -20.01 -4.85
CA ARG A 11 -10.61 -19.35 -6.02
C ARG A 11 -11.39 -19.64 -7.31
N ALA A 12 -11.84 -20.88 -7.52
CA ALA A 12 -12.64 -21.25 -8.67
C ALA A 12 -13.98 -20.51 -8.68
N LEU A 13 -14.64 -20.41 -7.52
CA LEU A 13 -15.89 -19.67 -7.37
C LEU A 13 -15.70 -18.17 -7.66
N ILE A 14 -14.63 -17.54 -7.14
CA ILE A 14 -14.30 -16.14 -7.41
C ILE A 14 -14.17 -15.92 -8.93
N LYS A 15 -13.40 -16.75 -9.63
CA LYS A 15 -13.22 -16.65 -11.09
C LYS A 15 -14.53 -16.81 -11.86
N LEU A 16 -15.38 -17.74 -11.42
CA LEU A 16 -16.70 -17.92 -12.03
C LEU A 16 -17.58 -16.68 -11.86
N LEU A 17 -17.62 -16.11 -10.65
CA LEU A 17 -18.38 -14.88 -10.37
C LEU A 17 -17.84 -13.69 -11.18
N GLN A 18 -16.52 -13.57 -11.30
CA GLN A 18 -15.87 -12.54 -12.14
C GLN A 18 -16.26 -12.70 -13.62
N TYR A 19 -16.32 -13.94 -14.13
CA TYR A 19 -16.73 -14.21 -15.50
C TYR A 19 -18.20 -13.84 -15.76
N VAL A 20 -19.09 -14.18 -14.82
CA VAL A 20 -20.54 -13.96 -14.98
C VAL A 20 -20.93 -12.50 -14.76
N PHE A 21 -20.34 -11.84 -13.74
CA PHE A 21 -20.76 -10.51 -13.28
C PHE A 21 -19.73 -9.40 -13.61
N GLY A 22 -18.61 -9.72 -14.23
CA GLY A 22 -17.51 -8.80 -14.51
C GLY A 22 -16.60 -8.52 -13.32
N TYR A 23 -17.12 -8.58 -12.10
CA TYR A 23 -16.34 -8.43 -10.86
C TYR A 23 -17.04 -9.13 -9.69
N VAL A 24 -16.30 -9.31 -8.60
CA VAL A 24 -16.82 -9.76 -7.31
C VAL A 24 -16.46 -8.76 -6.22
N ARG A 25 -17.31 -8.60 -5.21
CA ARG A 25 -17.01 -7.80 -4.03
C ARG A 25 -16.45 -8.72 -2.95
N ILE A 26 -15.21 -8.45 -2.53
CA ILE A 26 -14.49 -9.27 -1.55
C ILE A 26 -14.01 -8.37 -0.43
N SER A 27 -14.06 -8.86 0.82
CA SER A 27 -13.45 -8.16 1.94
C SER A 27 -11.92 -8.29 1.89
N LEU A 28 -11.20 -7.30 2.37
CA LEU A 28 -9.73 -7.35 2.41
C LEU A 28 -9.21 -8.50 3.28
N GLY A 29 -9.95 -8.87 4.34
CA GLY A 29 -9.62 -10.02 5.18
C GLY A 29 -9.78 -11.38 4.50
N ASP A 30 -10.59 -11.46 3.43
CA ASP A 30 -10.78 -12.69 2.64
C ASP A 30 -9.71 -12.85 1.54
N ILE A 31 -8.99 -11.79 1.18
CA ILE A 31 -7.91 -11.88 0.18
C ILE A 31 -6.54 -12.12 0.81
N GLY A 32 -6.36 -11.84 2.10
CA GLY A 32 -5.11 -12.08 2.78
C GLY A 32 -5.09 -11.68 4.25
N SER A 33 -4.07 -12.13 4.94
CA SER A 33 -3.86 -11.80 6.35
C SER A 33 -3.28 -10.40 6.52
N ILE A 34 -3.77 -9.64 7.51
CA ILE A 34 -3.19 -8.36 7.87
C ILE A 34 -1.94 -8.60 8.71
N CYS A 35 -0.82 -8.16 8.18
CA CYS A 35 0.51 -8.36 8.74
C CYS A 35 1.11 -7.04 9.22
N MET A 36 2.04 -7.15 10.16
CA MET A 36 2.91 -6.07 10.65
C MET A 36 4.26 -6.62 11.07
N CYS A 37 5.28 -5.78 11.07
CA CYS A 37 6.60 -6.15 11.57
C CYS A 37 6.58 -6.38 13.10
N LYS A 38 7.55 -7.13 13.60
CA LYS A 38 7.80 -7.26 15.05
C LYS A 38 8.24 -5.92 15.62
N ARG A 39 7.73 -5.59 16.81
CA ARG A 39 8.07 -4.35 17.53
C ARG A 39 9.56 -4.20 17.74
N ILE A 40 10.08 -3.02 17.39
CA ILE A 40 11.42 -2.55 17.73
C ILE A 40 11.32 -1.63 18.95
N LEU A 41 12.14 -1.88 19.97
CA LEU A 41 12.23 -1.03 21.15
C LEU A 41 13.12 0.19 20.85
N LYS A 42 12.87 1.31 21.55
CA LYS A 42 13.66 2.54 21.38
C LYS A 42 15.16 2.31 21.63
N SER A 43 15.50 1.41 22.56
CA SER A 43 16.89 1.02 22.85
C SER A 43 17.59 0.25 21.71
N GLN A 44 16.84 -0.29 20.75
CA GLN A 44 17.36 -1.00 19.58
C GLN A 44 17.52 -0.08 18.36
N THR A 45 17.19 1.20 18.50
CA THR A 45 17.30 2.19 17.43
C THR A 45 18.41 3.19 17.69
N ASN A 46 19.00 3.73 16.62
CA ASN A 46 19.93 4.84 16.65
C ASN A 46 19.56 5.85 15.53
N THR A 47 20.22 7.02 15.53
CA THR A 47 19.97 8.10 14.57
C THR A 47 21.12 8.30 13.59
N VAL A 48 22.13 7.43 13.61
CA VAL A 48 23.38 7.65 12.87
C VAL A 48 23.44 6.83 11.60
N SER A 49 23.26 5.48 11.71
CA SER A 49 23.44 4.59 10.57
C SER A 49 22.85 3.20 10.82
N GLY A 50 22.68 2.44 9.75
CA GLY A 50 22.17 1.08 9.77
C GLY A 50 21.05 0.87 8.75
N VAL A 51 20.17 -0.08 9.01
CA VAL A 51 18.98 -0.31 8.22
C VAL A 51 17.92 0.73 8.59
N PRO A 52 17.37 1.49 7.62
CA PRO A 52 16.32 2.48 7.87
C PRO A 52 15.13 1.89 8.64
N PHE A 53 14.73 2.57 9.71
CA PHE A 53 13.54 2.24 10.49
C PHE A 53 12.48 3.32 10.33
N TYR A 54 11.42 2.98 9.60
CA TYR A 54 10.33 3.90 9.31
C TYR A 54 9.29 3.87 10.43
N LYS A 55 9.15 5.00 11.11
CA LYS A 55 8.05 5.29 12.03
C LYS A 55 6.88 5.90 11.26
N ILE A 56 5.72 6.02 11.89
CA ILE A 56 4.55 6.63 11.24
C ILE A 56 4.82 8.05 10.73
N GLY A 57 5.64 8.83 11.42
CA GLY A 57 6.01 10.20 11.03
C GLY A 57 6.93 10.28 9.80
N THR A 58 7.75 9.26 9.57
CA THR A 58 8.70 9.17 8.46
C THR A 58 8.24 8.24 7.33
N PHE A 59 7.08 7.62 7.48
CA PHE A 59 6.53 6.70 6.48
C PHE A 59 6.31 7.40 5.13
N GLY A 60 6.96 6.89 4.08
CA GLY A 60 6.96 7.49 2.75
C GLY A 60 7.83 8.74 2.60
N LYS A 61 8.77 8.97 3.55
CA LYS A 61 9.76 10.04 3.54
C LYS A 61 11.15 9.47 3.85
N GLU A 62 12.13 10.33 4.15
CA GLU A 62 13.42 9.90 4.64
C GLU A 62 13.34 9.39 6.09
N ALA A 63 14.08 8.32 6.38
CA ALA A 63 14.14 7.75 7.72
C ALA A 63 14.97 8.65 8.66
N ASP A 64 14.53 8.79 9.92
CA ASP A 64 15.22 9.51 10.98
C ASP A 64 15.76 8.57 12.08
N ALA A 65 15.59 7.27 11.90
CA ALA A 65 16.06 6.25 12.82
C ALA A 65 16.52 5.01 12.03
N TYR A 66 17.42 4.26 12.66
CA TYR A 66 18.02 3.07 12.07
C TYR A 66 18.10 1.95 13.10
N ILE A 67 18.11 0.70 12.62
CA ILE A 67 18.38 -0.49 13.43
C ILE A 67 19.66 -1.17 12.94
N SER A 68 20.27 -2.01 13.79
CA SER A 68 21.45 -2.77 13.37
C SER A 68 21.12 -3.78 12.30
N GLN A 69 22.10 -4.13 11.45
CA GLN A 69 21.96 -5.18 10.45
C GLN A 69 21.65 -6.55 11.08
N GLU A 70 22.17 -6.81 12.27
CA GLU A 70 21.91 -8.05 13.02
C GLU A 70 20.45 -8.15 13.41
N THR A 71 19.91 -7.10 14.06
CA THR A 71 18.47 -7.05 14.44
C THR A 71 17.57 -7.19 13.20
N PHE A 72 17.92 -6.51 12.10
CA PHE A 72 17.18 -6.63 10.86
C PHE A 72 17.15 -8.06 10.33
N ASN A 73 18.32 -8.72 10.22
CA ASN A 73 18.43 -10.08 9.71
C ASN A 73 17.69 -11.08 10.60
N GLU A 74 17.85 -10.95 11.92
CA GLU A 74 17.16 -11.79 12.90
C GLU A 74 15.63 -11.66 12.77
N TYR A 75 15.10 -10.42 12.78
CA TYR A 75 13.66 -10.20 12.79
C TYR A 75 13.02 -10.55 11.46
N ARG A 76 13.70 -10.24 10.35
CA ARG A 76 13.23 -10.62 9.01
C ARG A 76 13.12 -12.15 8.84
N SER A 77 14.01 -12.92 9.46
CA SER A 77 13.99 -14.38 9.35
C SER A 77 12.96 -15.06 10.27
N LYS A 78 12.60 -14.41 11.40
CA LYS A 78 11.76 -15.01 12.45
C LYS A 78 10.31 -14.53 12.44
N TYR A 79 10.03 -13.37 11.89
CA TYR A 79 8.73 -12.71 11.98
C TYR A 79 8.21 -12.27 10.62
N ASN A 80 6.94 -11.87 10.60
CA ASN A 80 6.33 -11.30 9.39
C ASN A 80 7.13 -10.10 8.90
N PHE A 81 7.39 -10.12 7.60
CA PHE A 81 8.13 -9.07 6.91
C PHE A 81 7.56 -8.91 5.49
N PRO A 82 7.40 -7.67 4.98
CA PRO A 82 6.82 -7.45 3.67
C PRO A 82 7.72 -7.96 2.54
N LYS A 83 7.10 -8.44 1.48
CA LYS A 83 7.75 -8.83 0.22
C LYS A 83 7.85 -7.62 -0.70
N LYS A 84 8.81 -7.63 -1.62
CA LYS A 84 8.89 -6.61 -2.67
C LYS A 84 7.56 -6.56 -3.44
N GLY A 85 7.00 -5.38 -3.57
CA GLY A 85 5.70 -5.15 -4.21
C GLY A 85 4.52 -5.06 -3.24
N ASP A 86 4.69 -5.47 -1.97
CA ASP A 86 3.62 -5.33 -0.98
C ASP A 86 3.28 -3.86 -0.75
N VAL A 87 2.00 -3.58 -0.59
CA VAL A 87 1.49 -2.24 -0.34
C VAL A 87 1.31 -2.03 1.16
N LEU A 88 2.22 -1.25 1.73
CA LEU A 88 2.18 -0.88 3.14
C LEU A 88 1.18 0.26 3.35
N ILE A 89 0.46 0.23 4.48
CA ILE A 89 -0.60 1.19 4.83
C ILE A 89 -0.31 1.81 6.19
N SER A 90 -0.46 3.12 6.31
CA SER A 90 -0.43 3.80 7.61
C SER A 90 -1.75 3.59 8.35
N ALA A 91 -1.70 2.95 9.53
CA ALA A 91 -2.85 2.68 10.40
C ALA A 91 -3.06 3.75 11.48
N ALA A 92 -2.18 4.75 11.57
CA ALA A 92 -2.27 5.86 12.51
C ALA A 92 -1.77 7.16 11.88
N GLY A 93 -2.01 8.30 12.51
CA GLY A 93 -1.64 9.62 11.98
C GLY A 93 -2.39 9.94 10.69
N THR A 94 -1.68 10.10 9.58
CA THR A 94 -2.32 10.23 8.26
C THR A 94 -2.77 8.85 7.78
N ILE A 95 -3.97 8.44 8.21
CA ILE A 95 -4.54 7.12 7.91
C ILE A 95 -4.68 6.90 6.40
N GLY A 96 -4.28 5.70 5.95
CA GLY A 96 -4.45 5.26 4.56
C GLY A 96 -3.40 5.80 3.60
N ARG A 97 -2.28 6.39 4.10
CA ARG A 97 -1.13 6.62 3.24
C ARG A 97 -0.55 5.27 2.85
N THR A 98 -0.24 5.11 1.58
CA THR A 98 0.33 3.88 1.02
C THR A 98 1.77 4.08 0.58
N VAL A 99 2.58 3.03 0.72
CA VAL A 99 3.94 2.94 0.17
C VAL A 99 4.13 1.54 -0.37
N ILE A 100 4.62 1.42 -1.60
CA ILE A 100 5.01 0.12 -2.16
C ILE A 100 6.41 -0.21 -1.66
N TYR A 101 6.57 -1.38 -1.04
CA TYR A 101 7.87 -1.83 -0.61
C TYR A 101 8.74 -2.22 -1.82
N ASP A 102 9.86 -1.52 -1.98
CA ASP A 102 10.77 -1.69 -3.13
C ASP A 102 11.72 -2.88 -3.01
N GLY A 103 11.73 -3.56 -1.86
CA GLY A 103 12.59 -4.70 -1.56
C GLY A 103 13.95 -4.34 -0.98
N LYS A 104 14.29 -3.05 -0.83
CA LYS A 104 15.53 -2.63 -0.18
C LYS A 104 15.47 -2.87 1.33
N PRO A 105 16.62 -3.07 2.00
CA PRO A 105 16.65 -3.18 3.44
C PRO A 105 15.99 -1.99 4.13
N ALA A 106 14.88 -2.23 4.81
CA ALA A 106 14.10 -1.25 5.56
C ALA A 106 13.28 -1.98 6.62
N TYR A 107 12.96 -1.35 7.74
CA TYR A 107 12.09 -1.91 8.76
C TYR A 107 10.98 -0.94 9.12
N PHE A 108 9.81 -1.45 9.53
CA PHE A 108 8.60 -0.67 9.66
C PHE A 108 8.02 -0.77 11.07
N GLN A 109 7.51 0.33 11.60
CA GLN A 109 6.94 0.40 12.93
C GLN A 109 5.69 -0.49 13.04
N ASP A 110 5.69 -1.38 14.01
CA ASP A 110 4.55 -2.26 14.35
C ASP A 110 3.27 -1.48 14.63
N SER A 111 2.13 -2.09 14.40
CA SER A 111 0.78 -1.56 14.68
C SER A 111 0.40 -0.25 13.97
N ASN A 112 1.37 0.52 13.50
CA ASN A 112 1.14 1.79 12.80
C ASN A 112 1.35 1.69 11.30
N ILE A 113 2.16 0.71 10.86
CA ILE A 113 2.38 0.39 9.45
C ILE A 113 2.07 -1.10 9.28
N VAL A 114 1.09 -1.40 8.43
CA VAL A 114 0.57 -2.74 8.19
C VAL A 114 0.48 -3.01 6.70
N TRP A 115 0.36 -4.27 6.31
CA TRP A 115 0.07 -4.67 4.93
C TRP A 115 -0.82 -5.91 4.92
N ILE A 116 -1.35 -6.25 3.76
CA ILE A 116 -2.08 -7.50 3.54
C ILE A 116 -1.14 -8.44 2.78
N ASP A 117 -0.86 -9.61 3.37
CA ASP A 117 -0.17 -10.69 2.67
C ASP A 117 -1.22 -11.42 1.80
N ASN A 118 -1.50 -10.82 0.64
CA ASN A 118 -2.56 -11.25 -0.25
C ASN A 118 -2.09 -12.26 -1.30
N ASP A 119 -3.06 -12.96 -1.87
CA ASP A 119 -2.85 -13.86 -3.00
C ASP A 119 -2.94 -13.09 -4.33
N GLU A 120 -1.80 -12.79 -4.94
CA GLU A 120 -1.74 -12.07 -6.23
C GLU A 120 -2.34 -12.87 -7.41
N SER A 121 -2.72 -14.13 -7.21
CA SER A 121 -3.52 -14.86 -8.21
C SER A 121 -4.99 -14.42 -8.26
N ILE A 122 -5.44 -13.66 -7.27
CA ILE A 122 -6.80 -13.13 -7.15
C ILE A 122 -6.78 -11.61 -7.29
N VAL A 123 -5.90 -10.93 -6.55
CA VAL A 123 -5.80 -9.47 -6.52
C VAL A 123 -4.35 -9.04 -6.61
N LEU A 124 -4.01 -8.27 -7.64
CA LEU A 124 -2.66 -7.73 -7.83
C LEU A 124 -2.36 -6.63 -6.80
N ASN A 125 -1.15 -6.61 -6.25
CA ASN A 125 -0.70 -5.53 -5.36
C ASN A 125 -0.76 -4.15 -6.03
N SER A 126 -0.44 -4.07 -7.33
CA SER A 126 -0.57 -2.83 -8.11
C SER A 126 -2.02 -2.33 -8.18
N TYR A 127 -3.01 -3.24 -8.24
CA TYR A 127 -4.43 -2.90 -8.21
C TYR A 127 -4.88 -2.50 -6.80
N LEU A 128 -4.43 -3.23 -5.76
CA LEU A 128 -4.71 -2.90 -4.36
C LEU A 128 -4.26 -1.48 -3.98
N ARG A 129 -3.11 -1.03 -4.49
CA ARG A 129 -2.64 0.34 -4.29
C ARG A 129 -3.74 1.35 -4.62
N TYR A 130 -4.35 1.24 -5.80
CA TYR A 130 -5.43 2.14 -6.23
C TYR A 130 -6.72 1.95 -5.42
N CYS A 131 -7.05 0.72 -5.03
CA CYS A 131 -8.17 0.48 -4.13
C CYS A 131 -7.99 1.17 -2.78
N TYR A 132 -6.76 1.23 -2.25
CA TYR A 132 -6.45 1.88 -0.98
C TYR A 132 -6.53 3.42 -1.04
N GLU A 133 -6.27 4.02 -2.18
CA GLU A 133 -6.45 5.47 -2.39
C GLU A 133 -7.92 5.88 -2.24
N LEU A 134 -8.87 4.99 -2.55
CA LEU A 134 -10.30 5.20 -2.31
C LEU A 134 -10.69 5.07 -0.84
N LYS A 135 -9.74 4.70 0.07
CA LYS A 135 -9.95 4.53 1.51
C LYS A 135 -11.18 3.68 1.84
N PRO A 136 -11.25 2.42 1.40
CA PRO A 136 -12.45 1.59 1.49
C PRO A 136 -12.83 1.20 2.93
N TRP A 137 -11.98 1.50 3.90
CA TRP A 137 -12.19 1.26 5.33
C TRP A 137 -12.84 2.44 6.04
N LYS A 138 -13.53 2.13 7.14
CA LYS A 138 -14.00 3.12 8.09
C LYS A 138 -12.99 3.23 9.23
N ALA A 139 -12.45 4.42 9.47
CA ALA A 139 -11.66 4.68 10.67
C ALA A 139 -12.58 4.63 11.90
N SER A 140 -12.06 4.17 13.06
CA SER A 140 -12.82 4.22 14.30
C SER A 140 -12.97 5.67 14.75
N GLU A 141 -14.20 6.11 14.94
CA GLU A 141 -14.55 7.38 15.57
C GLU A 141 -14.63 7.16 17.09
N GLY A 142 -13.93 7.96 17.89
CA GLY A 142 -14.05 7.91 19.36
C GLY A 142 -12.78 8.04 20.16
N GLY A 143 -11.62 8.28 19.53
CA GLY A 143 -10.36 8.59 20.24
C GLY A 143 -9.78 9.94 19.85
N THR A 144 -8.89 10.48 20.68
CA THR A 144 -8.18 11.75 20.42
C THR A 144 -7.37 11.71 19.11
N ILE A 145 -6.97 10.51 18.68
CA ILE A 145 -6.25 10.29 17.43
C ILE A 145 -6.97 9.19 16.64
N PRO A 146 -7.45 9.48 15.42
CA PRO A 146 -8.05 8.47 14.56
C PRO A 146 -7.08 7.30 14.32
N ARG A 147 -7.58 6.08 14.40
CA ARG A 147 -6.80 4.87 14.19
C ARG A 147 -7.54 3.87 13.33
N LEU A 148 -6.81 3.18 12.48
CA LEU A 148 -7.30 2.07 11.66
C LEU A 148 -6.88 0.76 12.33
N TYR A 149 -7.83 0.04 12.89
CA TYR A 149 -7.59 -1.28 13.47
C TYR A 149 -7.65 -2.36 12.40
N ASN A 150 -7.04 -3.51 12.68
CA ASN A 150 -7.02 -4.64 11.75
C ASN A 150 -8.44 -5.05 11.32
N ASP A 151 -9.40 -5.04 12.25
CA ASP A 151 -10.81 -5.34 11.94
C ASP A 151 -11.44 -4.37 10.94
N ASN A 152 -11.08 -3.07 11.02
CA ASN A 152 -11.57 -2.08 10.07
C ASN A 152 -11.02 -2.32 8.67
N ILE A 153 -9.74 -2.72 8.57
CA ILE A 153 -9.11 -3.11 7.30
C ILE A 153 -9.75 -4.41 6.80
N ALA A 154 -9.83 -5.44 7.63
CA ALA A 154 -10.35 -6.74 7.23
C ALA A 154 -11.78 -6.67 6.67
N LYS A 155 -12.64 -5.84 7.27
CA LYS A 155 -14.04 -5.65 6.87
C LYS A 155 -14.22 -4.72 5.66
N ALA A 156 -13.18 -4.03 5.23
CA ALA A 156 -13.25 -3.16 4.06
C ALA A 156 -13.47 -4.01 2.79
N VAL A 157 -14.42 -3.61 1.96
CA VAL A 157 -14.83 -4.36 0.77
C VAL A 157 -14.38 -3.62 -0.48
N ILE A 158 -13.73 -4.33 -1.38
CA ILE A 158 -13.31 -3.83 -2.69
C ILE A 158 -13.98 -4.61 -3.82
N ALA A 159 -14.09 -3.98 -4.99
CA ALA A 159 -14.50 -4.64 -6.22
C ALA A 159 -13.26 -5.28 -6.86
N VAL A 160 -13.35 -6.56 -7.20
CA VAL A 160 -12.24 -7.33 -7.75
C VAL A 160 -12.66 -7.91 -9.10
N PRO A 161 -12.26 -7.29 -10.23
CA PRO A 161 -12.46 -7.85 -11.56
C PRO A 161 -11.41 -8.94 -11.87
N SER A 162 -11.45 -9.51 -13.07
CA SER A 162 -10.43 -10.47 -13.51
C SER A 162 -9.03 -9.88 -13.49
N ILE A 163 -8.00 -10.72 -13.40
CA ILE A 163 -6.60 -10.28 -13.39
C ILE A 163 -6.26 -9.45 -14.63
N GLU A 164 -6.79 -9.81 -15.79
CA GLU A 164 -6.60 -9.09 -17.06
C GLU A 164 -7.19 -7.68 -16.96
N GLU A 165 -8.39 -7.56 -16.39
CA GLU A 165 -9.05 -6.26 -16.22
C GLU A 165 -8.35 -5.43 -15.13
N GLN A 166 -7.86 -6.04 -14.04
CA GLN A 166 -7.02 -5.34 -13.05
C GLN A 166 -5.77 -4.74 -13.71
N LYS A 167 -5.05 -5.52 -14.54
CA LYS A 167 -3.88 -5.01 -15.28
C LYS A 167 -4.25 -3.85 -16.22
N ARG A 168 -5.38 -3.95 -16.90
CA ARG A 168 -5.88 -2.90 -17.79
C ARG A 168 -6.17 -1.61 -17.01
N ILE A 169 -6.86 -1.71 -15.87
CA ILE A 169 -7.16 -0.57 -15.00
C ILE A 169 -5.88 0.06 -14.47
N VAL A 170 -4.95 -0.74 -13.95
CA VAL A 170 -3.65 -0.26 -13.45
C VAL A 170 -2.89 0.48 -14.56
N SER A 171 -2.80 -0.08 -15.76
CA SER A 171 -2.11 0.57 -16.88
C SER A 171 -2.71 1.92 -17.25
N ILE A 172 -4.02 2.09 -17.15
CA ILE A 172 -4.69 3.37 -17.40
C ILE A 172 -4.34 4.36 -16.29
N LEU A 173 -4.47 3.94 -15.01
CA LEU A 173 -4.24 4.80 -13.86
C LEU A 173 -2.77 5.23 -13.75
N ASP A 174 -1.81 4.32 -14.03
CA ASP A 174 -0.38 4.65 -14.06
C ASP A 174 -0.07 5.72 -15.13
N ARG A 175 -0.73 5.68 -16.30
CA ARG A 175 -0.59 6.72 -17.31
C ARG A 175 -1.13 8.07 -16.82
N PHE A 176 -2.25 8.07 -16.12
CA PHE A 176 -2.78 9.29 -15.51
C PHE A 176 -1.85 9.84 -14.43
N ASP A 177 -1.28 8.97 -13.58
CA ASP A 177 -0.30 9.36 -12.58
C ASP A 177 0.90 10.07 -13.21
N VAL A 178 1.44 9.53 -14.31
CA VAL A 178 2.53 10.16 -15.06
C VAL A 178 2.11 11.52 -15.61
N ILE A 179 0.97 11.62 -16.30
CA ILE A 179 0.49 12.88 -16.88
C ILE A 179 0.27 13.93 -15.79
N CYS A 180 -0.27 13.55 -14.63
CA CYS A 180 -0.59 14.51 -13.57
C CYS A 180 0.64 14.93 -12.75
N ASN A 181 1.63 14.06 -12.59
CA ASN A 181 2.73 14.26 -11.65
C ASN A 181 4.10 14.44 -12.29
N ASP A 182 4.26 14.21 -13.60
CA ASP A 182 5.53 14.44 -14.29
C ASP A 182 5.77 15.95 -14.42
N LEU A 183 6.78 16.44 -13.70
CA LEU A 183 7.17 17.85 -13.67
C LEU A 183 7.83 18.31 -14.97
N THR A 184 8.26 17.40 -15.83
CA THR A 184 9.02 17.72 -17.06
C THR A 184 8.17 17.64 -18.33
N SER A 185 7.19 16.74 -18.38
CA SER A 185 6.38 16.51 -19.58
C SER A 185 4.86 16.43 -19.29
N GLY A 186 4.46 16.44 -18.01
CA GLY A 186 3.07 16.35 -17.59
C GLY A 186 2.35 17.69 -17.49
N LEU A 187 1.15 17.67 -16.91
CA LEU A 187 0.33 18.87 -16.68
C LEU A 187 1.07 20.01 -15.95
N PRO A 188 1.91 19.75 -14.92
CA PRO A 188 2.66 20.83 -14.28
C PRO A 188 3.57 21.60 -15.23
N ALA A 189 4.28 20.91 -16.14
CA ALA A 189 5.14 21.53 -17.13
C ALA A 189 4.34 22.38 -18.13
N GLU A 190 3.18 21.91 -18.58
CA GLU A 190 2.31 22.66 -19.48
C GLU A 190 1.73 23.90 -18.79
N ILE A 191 1.30 23.80 -17.54
CA ILE A 191 0.80 24.95 -16.76
C ILE A 191 1.87 26.02 -16.66
N GLU A 192 3.12 25.66 -16.32
CA GLU A 192 4.23 26.60 -16.24
C GLU A 192 4.52 27.26 -17.60
N ALA A 193 4.52 26.48 -18.69
CA ALA A 193 4.73 27.00 -20.03
C ALA A 193 3.62 27.99 -20.45
N ARG A 194 2.35 27.68 -20.16
CA ARG A 194 1.20 28.55 -20.43
C ARG A 194 1.25 29.83 -19.60
N GLN A 195 1.66 29.74 -18.34
CA GLN A 195 1.82 30.93 -17.51
C GLN A 195 2.88 31.89 -18.05
N LYS A 196 4.05 31.39 -18.46
CA LYS A 196 5.10 32.19 -19.12
C LYS A 196 4.60 32.83 -20.42
N GLN A 197 3.84 32.07 -21.20
CA GLN A 197 3.22 32.59 -22.45
C GLN A 197 2.23 33.72 -22.16
N TYR A 198 1.37 33.54 -21.12
CA TYR A 198 0.42 34.57 -20.72
C TYR A 198 1.12 35.86 -20.24
N GLU A 199 2.13 35.73 -19.40
CA GLU A 199 2.93 36.88 -18.92
C GLU A 199 3.57 37.65 -20.09
N TYR A 200 4.16 36.94 -21.05
CA TYR A 200 4.74 37.55 -22.23
C TYR A 200 3.74 38.37 -23.06
N TYR A 201 2.51 37.88 -23.24
CA TYR A 201 1.50 38.61 -24.02
C TYR A 201 0.79 39.70 -23.22
N ARG A 202 0.72 39.59 -21.89
CA ARG A 202 0.15 40.63 -21.05
C ARG A 202 1.05 41.88 -20.99
N ASP A 203 2.35 41.72 -20.98
CA ASP A 203 3.33 42.79 -20.78
C ASP A 203 3.77 43.44 -22.11
N LYS A 204 3.13 43.06 -23.22
CA LYS A 204 3.24 43.71 -24.53
C LYS A 204 2.11 44.73 -24.76
#